data_ff3954b172b263c80c2bdbe18f27caed
#
_entry.id   ff3954b172b263c80c2bdbe18f27caed
#
_cell.length_a   1.000
_cell.length_b   1.000
_cell.length_c   1.000
_cell.angle_alpha   90.00
_cell.angle_beta   90.00
_cell.angle_gamma   90.00
#
_symmetry.space_group_name_H-M   'P 1'
#
loop_
_entity.id
_entity.type
_entity.pdbx_description
1 polymer ?
#
loop_
_entity_poly.entity_id
_entity_poly.type
_entity_poly.pdbx_seq_one_letter_code
_entity_poly.pdbx_strand_id
1 'polypeptide(L)'
;MHVIRRMTRVVSTVAMVAGIATPMAVEAVRATPSAASVNAGSIAIGYENNGADPSIISVANKYFQREMGHDVRLKLFTSGPAALTSLASGQLPFMCGLGMPPVIAAIAQGVPLQVVFNQERYTKDAGLVVKTSSGIKSVAGLAGKSVGLVIGSQSSFELATYARKAGLNLSSVRLVNLTPPELQSAWATGRIEAAVVWDPVYDFLVTHGGRVLMDDSKLPVTATSFNICVANKSFASKHPAVARAFVKALGDGVSYLQNHRTAALGVMAKAAGISVATAKVEIAGYQIYSVSDQATAAVLGTSSATSATSGTAQSLLNNWRALYRAGTITTRTPKSAGPFVNPNYAK
;
A
#
# COMPACT_ATOMS: atom_id res chain seq x y z
N MET A 1 -4.06 -75.34 -42.17
CA MET A 1 -2.98 -74.68 -41.43
C MET A 1 -3.46 -73.32 -40.97
N HIS A 2 -3.94 -73.23 -39.74
CA HIS A 2 -4.48 -71.98 -39.14
C HIS A 2 -3.44 -71.42 -38.17
N VAL A 3 -2.94 -70.27 -38.43
CA VAL A 3 -2.05 -69.53 -37.54
C VAL A 3 -2.92 -68.55 -36.71
N ILE A 4 -3.10 -68.85 -35.44
CA ILE A 4 -3.79 -67.98 -34.48
C ILE A 4 -2.80 -66.91 -33.99
N ARG A 5 -3.04 -65.66 -34.34
CA ARG A 5 -2.35 -64.49 -33.73
C ARG A 5 -3.03 -64.16 -32.41
N ARG A 6 -2.29 -64.33 -31.33
CA ARG A 6 -2.65 -63.81 -29.98
C ARG A 6 -2.49 -62.29 -29.96
N MET A 7 -3.59 -61.59 -29.73
CA MET A 7 -3.59 -60.14 -29.38
C MET A 7 -3.34 -59.97 -27.89
N THR A 8 -2.19 -59.44 -27.52
CA THR A 8 -1.91 -59.04 -26.16
C THR A 8 -2.57 -57.69 -25.89
N ARG A 9 -3.54 -57.68 -25.01
CA ARG A 9 -4.20 -56.44 -24.51
C ARG A 9 -3.22 -55.76 -23.54
N VAL A 10 -2.69 -54.59 -23.91
CA VAL A 10 -2.02 -53.68 -22.97
C VAL A 10 -3.07 -52.93 -22.20
N VAL A 11 -3.22 -53.24 -20.91
CA VAL A 11 -4.04 -52.46 -19.99
C VAL A 11 -3.20 -51.27 -19.53
N SER A 12 -3.50 -50.09 -20.09
CA SER A 12 -2.94 -48.84 -19.60
C SER A 12 -3.67 -48.41 -18.32
N THR A 13 -2.97 -48.58 -17.21
CA THR A 13 -3.41 -48.07 -15.92
C THR A 13 -3.16 -46.54 -15.91
N VAL A 14 -4.22 -45.77 -16.03
CA VAL A 14 -4.15 -44.32 -15.80
C VAL A 14 -4.05 -44.10 -14.31
N ALA A 15 -2.89 -43.77 -13.83
CA ALA A 15 -2.68 -43.31 -12.46
C ALA A 15 -3.26 -41.89 -12.35
N MET A 16 -4.37 -41.75 -11.65
CA MET A 16 -4.94 -40.49 -11.23
C MET A 16 -4.00 -39.89 -10.17
N VAL A 17 -3.17 -38.94 -10.57
CA VAL A 17 -2.39 -38.14 -9.62
C VAL A 17 -3.37 -37.14 -9.00
N ALA A 18 -3.86 -37.46 -7.81
CA ALA A 18 -4.54 -36.50 -6.96
C ALA A 18 -3.53 -35.42 -6.56
N GLY A 19 -3.61 -34.26 -7.21
CA GLY A 19 -2.85 -33.08 -6.85
C GLY A 19 -3.30 -32.61 -5.46
N ILE A 20 -2.53 -32.99 -4.44
CA ILE A 20 -2.63 -32.38 -3.11
C ILE A 20 -2.09 -30.97 -3.27
N ALA A 21 -3.00 -29.99 -3.27
CA ALA A 21 -2.64 -28.58 -3.11
C ALA A 21 -2.05 -28.42 -1.70
N THR A 22 -0.76 -28.51 -1.59
CA THR A 22 -0.04 -28.09 -0.38
C THR A 22 -0.24 -26.58 -0.24
N PRO A 23 -0.74 -26.09 0.92
CA PRO A 23 -0.67 -24.66 1.18
C PRO A 23 0.80 -24.28 1.18
N MET A 24 1.20 -23.32 0.33
CA MET A 24 2.51 -22.67 0.44
C MET A 24 2.56 -22.03 1.82
N ALA A 25 3.14 -22.74 2.77
CA ALA A 25 3.63 -22.15 4.00
C ALA A 25 4.71 -21.15 3.57
N VAL A 26 4.41 -19.87 3.70
CA VAL A 26 5.44 -18.84 3.69
C VAL A 26 6.31 -19.17 4.90
N GLU A 27 7.45 -19.80 4.67
CA GLU A 27 8.45 -20.01 5.71
C GLU A 27 8.75 -18.65 6.33
N ALA A 28 8.36 -18.52 7.60
CA ALA A 28 8.69 -17.37 8.40
C ALA A 28 10.22 -17.36 8.55
N VAL A 29 10.87 -16.55 7.75
CA VAL A 29 12.26 -16.16 8.00
C VAL A 29 12.22 -15.46 9.36
N ARG A 30 12.52 -16.21 10.42
CA ARG A 30 12.87 -15.65 11.72
C ARG A 30 14.18 -14.91 11.56
N ALA A 31 14.12 -13.71 11.02
CA ALA A 31 15.19 -12.76 11.14
C ALA A 31 15.29 -12.39 12.63
N THR A 32 16.24 -12.96 13.34
CA THR A 32 16.73 -12.36 14.58
C THR A 32 17.06 -10.91 14.23
N PRO A 33 16.49 -9.91 14.92
CA PRO A 33 16.83 -8.53 14.65
C PRO A 33 18.30 -8.33 15.06
N SER A 34 19.19 -8.49 14.09
CA SER A 34 20.53 -7.93 14.20
C SER A 34 20.32 -6.43 14.29
N ALA A 35 20.60 -5.85 15.45
CA ALA A 35 20.71 -4.41 15.62
C ALA A 35 21.90 -3.95 14.75
N ALA A 36 21.67 -3.83 13.44
CA ALA A 36 22.59 -3.13 12.58
C ALA A 36 22.70 -1.72 13.13
N SER A 37 23.83 -1.42 13.73
CA SER A 37 24.18 -0.08 14.17
C SER A 37 24.04 0.84 12.97
N VAL A 38 22.98 1.67 12.96
CA VAL A 38 22.89 2.77 12.02
C VAL A 38 24.11 3.63 12.29
N ASN A 39 25.08 3.59 11.39
CA ASN A 39 26.23 4.48 11.46
C ASN A 39 25.67 5.90 11.61
N ALA A 40 26.13 6.62 12.64
CA ALA A 40 25.60 7.93 13.06
C ALA A 40 25.67 9.04 11.98
N GLY A 41 26.09 8.71 10.75
CA GLY A 41 26.25 9.63 9.63
C GLY A 41 25.23 9.54 8.50
N SER A 42 24.47 8.44 8.36
CA SER A 42 23.57 8.29 7.20
C SER A 42 22.23 7.68 7.59
N ILE A 43 21.13 8.31 7.18
CA ILE A 43 19.76 7.87 7.47
C ILE A 43 19.08 7.49 6.14
N ALA A 44 18.58 6.25 6.04
CA ALA A 44 17.80 5.83 4.90
C ALA A 44 16.32 6.14 5.12
N ILE A 45 15.68 6.75 4.12
CA ILE A 45 14.23 6.96 4.06
C ILE A 45 13.70 6.24 2.84
N GLY A 46 12.77 5.31 3.04
CA GLY A 46 12.02 4.70 1.96
C GLY A 46 10.83 5.56 1.56
N TYR A 47 10.47 5.52 0.28
CA TYR A 47 9.25 6.15 -0.21
C TYR A 47 8.69 5.40 -1.42
N GLU A 48 7.39 5.56 -1.68
CA GLU A 48 6.73 5.10 -2.90
C GLU A 48 6.42 6.28 -3.82
N ASN A 49 6.28 6.01 -5.11
CA ASN A 49 5.70 6.96 -6.05
C ASN A 49 4.19 6.73 -6.12
N ASN A 50 3.44 7.57 -5.44
CA ASN A 50 1.97 7.54 -5.41
C ASN A 50 1.37 8.70 -6.21
N GLY A 51 2.01 9.07 -7.32
CA GLY A 51 1.56 10.17 -8.16
C GLY A 51 1.81 11.54 -7.53
N ALA A 52 0.79 12.39 -7.51
CA ALA A 52 0.86 13.77 -6.98
C ALA A 52 0.83 13.84 -5.44
N ASP A 53 1.50 12.92 -4.76
CA ASP A 53 1.66 12.89 -3.31
C ASP A 53 2.57 14.03 -2.81
N PRO A 54 2.19 14.80 -1.77
CA PRO A 54 3.01 15.89 -1.25
C PRO A 54 4.39 15.50 -0.71
N SER A 55 4.58 14.25 -0.27
CA SER A 55 5.89 13.79 0.22
C SER A 55 6.95 13.79 -0.88
N ILE A 56 6.54 13.65 -2.13
CA ILE A 56 7.43 13.73 -3.29
C ILE A 56 8.04 15.12 -3.46
N ILE A 57 7.34 16.18 -2.98
CA ILE A 57 7.90 17.53 -2.90
C ILE A 57 9.06 17.55 -1.91
N SER A 58 8.91 16.90 -0.76
CA SER A 58 9.96 16.83 0.27
C SER A 58 11.19 16.07 -0.24
N VAL A 59 10.98 15.05 -1.07
CA VAL A 59 12.04 14.33 -1.78
C VAL A 59 12.74 15.24 -2.78
N ALA A 60 11.97 15.85 -3.69
CA ALA A 60 12.49 16.65 -4.80
C ALA A 60 13.20 17.93 -4.34
N ASN A 61 12.65 18.60 -3.33
CA ASN A 61 13.18 19.84 -2.77
C ASN A 61 14.22 19.60 -1.65
N LYS A 62 14.60 18.36 -1.40
CA LYS A 62 15.62 17.97 -0.40
C LYS A 62 15.27 18.43 1.03
N TYR A 63 13.97 18.47 1.38
CA TYR A 63 13.57 18.94 2.71
C TYR A 63 14.02 17.98 3.80
N PHE A 64 14.08 16.67 3.54
CA PHE A 64 14.63 15.70 4.48
C PHE A 64 16.09 16.00 4.83
N GLN A 65 16.93 16.28 3.82
CA GLN A 65 18.34 16.65 4.04
C GLN A 65 18.46 17.95 4.82
N ARG A 66 17.65 18.94 4.47
CA ARG A 66 17.66 20.26 5.13
C ARG A 66 17.27 20.18 6.60
N GLU A 67 16.18 19.48 6.91
CA GLU A 67 15.62 19.45 8.27
C GLU A 67 16.34 18.46 9.19
N MET A 68 16.77 17.33 8.67
CA MET A 68 17.36 16.27 9.49
C MET A 68 18.86 16.48 9.76
N GLY A 69 19.53 17.33 8.97
CA GLY A 69 20.95 17.66 9.18
C GLY A 69 21.91 16.47 9.08
N HIS A 70 21.47 15.38 8.46
CA HIS A 70 22.23 14.15 8.26
C HIS A 70 22.39 13.85 6.77
N ASP A 71 23.33 12.97 6.44
CA ASP A 71 23.36 12.34 5.12
C ASP A 71 22.12 11.46 4.95
N VAL A 72 21.12 11.97 4.23
CA VAL A 72 19.85 11.28 4.00
C VAL A 72 19.87 10.59 2.65
N ARG A 73 19.74 9.28 2.65
CA ARG A 73 19.60 8.44 1.46
C ARG A 73 18.15 8.09 1.23
N LEU A 74 17.63 8.49 0.07
CA LEU A 74 16.27 8.22 -0.36
C LEU A 74 16.23 6.92 -1.18
N LYS A 75 15.32 6.01 -0.86
CA LYS A 75 15.15 4.73 -1.55
C LYS A 75 13.71 4.60 -2.02
N LEU A 76 13.53 4.57 -3.34
CA LEU A 76 12.23 4.32 -3.97
C LEU A 76 11.89 2.83 -3.90
N PHE A 77 10.64 2.55 -3.56
CA PHE A 77 10.02 1.22 -3.64
C PHE A 77 8.81 1.27 -4.57
N THR A 78 8.54 0.17 -5.24
CA THR A 78 7.42 0.06 -6.19
C THR A 78 6.08 -0.22 -5.49
N SER A 79 6.11 -0.67 -4.24
CA SER A 79 4.91 -0.95 -3.43
C SER A 79 5.28 -1.19 -1.96
N GLY A 80 4.31 -1.06 -1.04
CA GLY A 80 4.50 -1.36 0.38
C GLY A 80 5.04 -2.77 0.65
N PRO A 81 4.48 -3.84 0.05
CA PRO A 81 5.05 -5.17 0.20
C PRO A 81 6.52 -5.28 -0.21
N ALA A 82 6.96 -4.53 -1.22
CA ALA A 82 8.37 -4.52 -1.64
C ALA A 82 9.33 -3.92 -0.59
N ALA A 83 8.82 -3.05 0.29
CA ALA A 83 9.60 -2.41 1.35
C ALA A 83 9.73 -3.28 2.63
N LEU A 84 8.89 -4.33 2.79
CA LEU A 84 8.77 -5.06 4.06
C LEU A 84 10.09 -5.63 4.57
N THR A 85 10.91 -6.21 3.70
CA THR A 85 12.22 -6.77 4.09
C THR A 85 13.15 -5.70 4.66
N SER A 86 13.20 -4.53 4.02
CA SER A 86 14.03 -3.40 4.47
C SER A 86 13.52 -2.80 5.78
N LEU A 87 12.20 -2.77 5.99
CA LEU A 87 11.58 -2.36 7.26
C LEU A 87 11.87 -3.38 8.37
N ALA A 88 11.71 -4.67 8.08
CA ALA A 88 11.93 -5.75 9.04
C ALA A 88 13.39 -5.84 9.51
N SER A 89 14.34 -5.62 8.61
CA SER A 89 15.78 -5.61 8.93
C SER A 89 16.23 -4.35 9.69
N GLY A 90 15.36 -3.33 9.84
CA GLY A 90 15.72 -2.05 10.44
C GLY A 90 16.59 -1.14 9.56
N GLN A 91 16.84 -1.51 8.30
CA GLN A 91 17.59 -0.68 7.35
C GLN A 91 16.86 0.62 6.98
N LEU A 92 15.55 0.64 7.16
CA LEU A 92 14.71 1.83 6.96
C LEU A 92 14.17 2.31 8.32
N PRO A 93 14.76 3.30 8.95
CA PRO A 93 14.17 3.93 10.13
C PRO A 93 12.88 4.69 9.81
N PHE A 94 12.68 5.13 8.56
CA PHE A 94 11.48 5.81 8.08
C PHE A 94 11.06 5.30 6.71
N MET A 95 9.75 5.25 6.48
CA MET A 95 9.16 4.90 5.18
C MET A 95 7.85 5.66 4.99
N CYS A 96 7.65 6.24 3.80
CA CYS A 96 6.44 6.97 3.38
C CYS A 96 5.73 6.30 2.19
N GLY A 97 4.48 6.66 1.97
CA GLY A 97 3.68 6.16 0.85
C GLY A 97 3.03 4.80 1.11
N LEU A 98 3.01 4.35 2.36
CA LEU A 98 2.49 3.02 2.69
C LEU A 98 0.97 3.04 2.90
N GLY A 99 0.27 2.07 2.31
CA GLY A 99 -1.06 1.70 2.78
C GLY A 99 -1.00 0.94 4.12
N MET A 100 -2.16 0.78 4.76
CA MET A 100 -2.27 0.09 6.06
C MET A 100 -1.87 -1.41 6.03
N PRO A 101 -2.25 -2.22 5.01
CA PRO A 101 -1.98 -3.66 5.04
C PRO A 101 -0.51 -4.04 5.15
N PRO A 102 0.45 -3.50 4.40
CA PRO A 102 1.87 -3.84 4.56
C PRO A 102 2.41 -3.44 5.93
N VAL A 103 1.97 -2.30 6.48
CA VAL A 103 2.37 -1.87 7.84
C VAL A 103 1.87 -2.85 8.89
N ILE A 104 0.60 -3.27 8.77
CA ILE A 104 0.01 -4.27 9.68
C ILE A 104 0.74 -5.60 9.56
N ALA A 105 1.04 -6.06 8.34
CA ALA A 105 1.77 -7.30 8.13
C ALA A 105 3.16 -7.26 8.80
N ALA A 106 3.89 -6.15 8.69
CA ALA A 106 5.17 -5.95 9.36
C ALA A 106 5.03 -5.97 10.89
N ILE A 107 4.06 -5.22 11.44
CA ILE A 107 3.80 -5.18 12.90
C ILE A 107 3.39 -6.56 13.41
N ALA A 108 2.55 -7.29 12.67
CA ALA A 108 2.12 -8.64 13.04
C ALA A 108 3.28 -9.64 13.09
N GLN A 109 4.36 -9.39 12.36
CA GLN A 109 5.63 -10.14 12.40
C GLN A 109 6.61 -9.62 13.46
N GLY A 110 6.20 -8.65 14.29
CA GLY A 110 7.02 -8.12 15.38
C GLY A 110 7.93 -6.95 14.98
N VAL A 111 7.79 -6.41 13.76
CA VAL A 111 8.56 -5.22 13.36
C VAL A 111 8.07 -4.01 14.17
N PRO A 112 8.94 -3.30 14.90
CA PRO A 112 8.54 -2.22 15.80
C PRO A 112 8.26 -0.92 15.02
N LEU A 113 7.12 -0.84 14.34
CA LEU A 113 6.69 0.32 13.57
C LEU A 113 5.66 1.17 14.31
N GLN A 114 5.70 2.47 14.05
CA GLN A 114 4.67 3.43 14.44
C GLN A 114 4.32 4.31 13.24
N VAL A 115 3.02 4.59 13.04
CA VAL A 115 2.55 5.65 12.15
C VAL A 115 2.86 6.99 12.81
N VAL A 116 3.60 7.84 12.13
CA VAL A 116 4.04 9.15 12.64
C VAL A 116 3.55 10.33 11.80
N PHE A 117 3.07 10.03 10.60
CA PHE A 117 2.46 11.02 9.71
C PHE A 117 1.43 10.35 8.79
N ASN A 118 0.28 10.98 8.62
CA ASN A 118 -0.73 10.61 7.64
C ASN A 118 -0.62 11.64 6.50
N GLN A 119 -0.20 11.19 5.31
CA GLN A 119 0.06 12.09 4.19
C GLN A 119 -1.25 12.61 3.60
N GLU A 120 -2.05 11.66 3.15
CA GLU A 120 -3.36 11.91 2.57
C GLU A 120 -4.28 10.69 2.70
N ARG A 121 -5.54 10.92 2.43
CA ARG A 121 -6.54 9.90 2.23
C ARG A 121 -6.99 9.92 0.76
N TYR A 122 -6.99 8.76 0.14
CA TYR A 122 -7.56 8.60 -1.19
C TYR A 122 -9.08 8.80 -1.16
N THR A 123 -9.58 9.48 -2.18
CA THR A 123 -11.02 9.61 -2.42
C THR A 123 -11.37 9.11 -3.82
N LYS A 124 -10.67 9.55 -4.86
CA LYS A 124 -10.94 9.20 -6.26
C LYS A 124 -9.72 8.70 -7.03
N ASP A 125 -8.58 8.57 -6.38
CA ASP A 125 -7.29 8.25 -7.02
C ASP A 125 -6.82 6.82 -6.73
N ALA A 126 -7.73 6.01 -6.19
CA ALA A 126 -7.57 4.57 -6.02
C ALA A 126 -8.91 3.88 -6.16
N GLY A 127 -8.88 2.62 -6.61
CA GLY A 127 -10.07 1.82 -6.71
C GLY A 127 -10.03 0.77 -7.80
N LEU A 128 -11.22 0.29 -8.15
CA LEU A 128 -11.46 -0.75 -9.14
C LEU A 128 -11.79 -0.12 -10.50
N VAL A 129 -10.91 -0.33 -11.46
CA VAL A 129 -11.08 0.03 -12.88
C VAL A 129 -11.32 -1.24 -13.67
N VAL A 130 -12.31 -1.21 -14.58
CA VAL A 130 -12.62 -2.30 -15.51
C VAL A 130 -12.42 -1.83 -16.94
N LYS A 131 -11.92 -2.70 -17.82
CA LYS A 131 -11.89 -2.39 -19.26
C LYS A 131 -13.30 -2.16 -19.77
N THR A 132 -13.52 -1.08 -20.49
CA THR A 132 -14.83 -0.79 -21.12
C THR A 132 -15.25 -1.92 -22.05
N SER A 133 -14.29 -2.53 -22.76
CA SER A 133 -14.51 -3.67 -23.66
C SER A 133 -14.82 -5.00 -22.94
N SER A 134 -14.60 -5.10 -21.62
CA SER A 134 -14.82 -6.34 -20.87
C SER A 134 -16.29 -6.68 -20.62
N GLY A 135 -17.19 -5.71 -20.79
CA GLY A 135 -18.62 -5.86 -20.46
C GLY A 135 -18.93 -5.96 -18.96
N ILE A 136 -17.95 -5.84 -18.07
CA ILE A 136 -18.15 -5.89 -16.61
C ILE A 136 -18.92 -4.64 -16.17
N LYS A 137 -20.11 -4.81 -15.61
CA LYS A 137 -20.99 -3.70 -15.20
C LYS A 137 -21.11 -3.54 -13.67
N SER A 138 -20.70 -4.53 -12.90
CA SER A 138 -20.80 -4.55 -11.43
C SER A 138 -19.63 -5.31 -10.82
N VAL A 139 -19.41 -5.14 -9.53
CA VAL A 139 -18.39 -5.91 -8.79
C VAL A 139 -18.68 -7.42 -8.84
N ALA A 140 -19.95 -7.82 -8.78
CA ALA A 140 -20.33 -9.24 -8.95
C ALA A 140 -19.94 -9.81 -10.33
N GLY A 141 -19.89 -8.96 -11.37
CA GLY A 141 -19.45 -9.33 -12.71
C GLY A 141 -17.95 -9.64 -12.84
N LEU A 142 -17.16 -9.51 -11.79
CA LEU A 142 -15.76 -9.95 -11.73
C LEU A 142 -15.61 -11.47 -11.62
N ALA A 143 -16.68 -12.23 -11.35
CA ALA A 143 -16.62 -13.69 -11.29
C ALA A 143 -16.08 -14.25 -12.63
N GLY A 144 -15.08 -15.12 -12.56
CA GLY A 144 -14.38 -15.70 -13.72
C GLY A 144 -13.40 -14.76 -14.43
N LYS A 145 -13.29 -13.49 -14.02
CA LYS A 145 -12.45 -12.47 -14.66
C LYS A 145 -11.04 -12.40 -14.07
N SER A 146 -10.11 -11.90 -14.88
CA SER A 146 -8.74 -11.62 -14.44
C SER A 146 -8.67 -10.21 -13.85
N VAL A 147 -8.36 -10.13 -12.57
CA VAL A 147 -8.21 -8.87 -11.84
C VAL A 147 -6.76 -8.70 -11.40
N GLY A 148 -6.09 -7.67 -11.92
CA GLY A 148 -4.73 -7.31 -11.53
C GLY A 148 -4.71 -6.47 -10.25
N LEU A 149 -3.76 -6.72 -9.37
CA LEU A 149 -3.52 -5.92 -8.17
C LEU A 149 -2.15 -6.26 -7.57
N VAL A 150 -1.65 -5.42 -6.68
CA VAL A 150 -0.50 -5.75 -5.83
C VAL A 150 -1.00 -6.50 -4.61
N ILE A 151 -0.78 -7.80 -4.54
CA ILE A 151 -1.23 -8.60 -3.38
C ILE A 151 -0.48 -8.17 -2.12
N GLY A 152 -1.22 -7.99 -1.01
CA GLY A 152 -0.69 -7.51 0.26
C GLY A 152 -0.60 -5.98 0.40
N SER A 153 -0.95 -5.24 -0.67
CA SER A 153 -1.13 -3.79 -0.62
C SER A 153 -2.55 -3.40 -0.17
N GLN A 154 -2.81 -2.10 -0.12
CA GLN A 154 -4.15 -1.55 0.15
C GLN A 154 -5.19 -2.03 -0.88
N SER A 155 -4.81 -2.23 -2.14
CA SER A 155 -5.70 -2.74 -3.19
C SER A 155 -6.31 -4.10 -2.87
N SER A 156 -5.59 -4.97 -2.14
CA SER A 156 -6.15 -6.26 -1.67
C SER A 156 -7.28 -6.05 -0.67
N PHE A 157 -7.14 -5.09 0.24
CA PHE A 157 -8.17 -4.74 1.21
C PHE A 157 -9.39 -4.10 0.54
N GLU A 158 -9.17 -3.20 -0.41
CA GLU A 158 -10.23 -2.55 -1.20
C GLU A 158 -11.03 -3.58 -1.97
N LEU A 159 -10.37 -4.45 -2.74
CA LEU A 159 -11.04 -5.50 -3.49
C LEU A 159 -11.87 -6.42 -2.58
N ALA A 160 -11.32 -6.84 -1.45
CA ALA A 160 -12.04 -7.65 -0.48
C ALA A 160 -13.26 -6.91 0.10
N THR A 161 -13.14 -5.60 0.31
CA THR A 161 -14.23 -4.76 0.80
C THR A 161 -15.32 -4.59 -0.26
N TYR A 162 -14.94 -4.33 -1.52
CA TYR A 162 -15.89 -4.22 -2.63
C TYR A 162 -16.61 -5.54 -2.88
N ALA A 163 -15.88 -6.66 -2.92
CA ALA A 163 -16.43 -8.00 -3.11
C ALA A 163 -17.46 -8.35 -2.02
N ARG A 164 -17.11 -8.13 -0.75
CA ARG A 164 -18.01 -8.37 0.38
C ARG A 164 -19.30 -7.55 0.27
N LYS A 165 -19.21 -6.27 -0.07
CA LYS A 165 -20.40 -5.40 -0.27
C LYS A 165 -21.29 -5.89 -1.42
N ALA A 166 -20.72 -6.50 -2.43
CA ALA A 166 -21.42 -7.01 -3.61
C ALA A 166 -21.83 -8.49 -3.49
N GLY A 167 -21.53 -9.17 -2.39
CA GLY A 167 -21.78 -10.61 -2.23
C GLY A 167 -20.94 -11.50 -3.15
N LEU A 168 -19.81 -10.98 -3.69
CA LEU A 168 -18.92 -11.73 -4.56
C LEU A 168 -17.95 -12.59 -3.74
N ASN A 169 -17.89 -13.89 -4.06
CA ASN A 169 -16.84 -14.75 -3.54
C ASN A 169 -15.56 -14.55 -4.33
N LEU A 170 -14.50 -14.06 -3.66
CA LEU A 170 -13.20 -13.80 -4.32
C LEU A 170 -12.53 -15.06 -4.88
N SER A 171 -12.88 -16.28 -4.41
CA SER A 171 -12.35 -17.51 -5.00
C SER A 171 -12.84 -17.74 -6.44
N SER A 172 -13.91 -17.07 -6.86
CA SER A 172 -14.39 -17.09 -8.25
C SER A 172 -13.64 -16.10 -9.16
N VAL A 173 -12.76 -15.26 -8.62
CA VAL A 173 -12.00 -14.25 -9.37
C VAL A 173 -10.57 -14.73 -9.59
N ARG A 174 -10.06 -14.59 -10.80
CA ARG A 174 -8.65 -14.87 -11.07
C ARG A 174 -7.79 -13.66 -10.70
N LEU A 175 -7.24 -13.67 -9.48
CA LEU A 175 -6.34 -12.63 -9.01
C LEU A 175 -4.96 -12.77 -9.66
N VAL A 176 -4.45 -11.70 -10.24
CA VAL A 176 -3.13 -11.64 -10.87
C VAL A 176 -2.26 -10.66 -10.07
N ASN A 177 -1.25 -11.19 -9.38
CA ASN A 177 -0.31 -10.37 -8.61
C ASN A 177 0.67 -9.68 -9.56
N LEU A 178 0.64 -8.37 -9.61
CA LEU A 178 1.43 -7.54 -10.53
C LEU A 178 1.91 -6.29 -9.80
N THR A 179 3.16 -5.91 -10.04
CA THR A 179 3.66 -4.58 -9.64
C THR A 179 2.96 -3.46 -10.44
N PRO A 180 2.96 -2.19 -9.98
CA PRO A 180 2.31 -1.10 -10.71
C PRO A 180 2.75 -0.98 -12.18
N PRO A 181 4.04 -1.06 -12.56
CA PRO A 181 4.44 -1.07 -13.97
C PRO A 181 3.93 -2.29 -14.75
N GLU A 182 3.86 -3.47 -14.13
CA GLU A 182 3.33 -4.68 -14.76
C GLU A 182 1.81 -4.60 -14.96
N LEU A 183 1.07 -3.89 -14.08
CA LEU A 183 -0.36 -3.61 -14.25
C LEU A 183 -0.63 -2.82 -15.54
N GLN A 184 0.17 -1.78 -15.81
CA GLN A 184 0.06 -1.01 -17.05
C GLN A 184 0.29 -1.91 -18.28
N SER A 185 1.34 -2.72 -18.27
CA SER A 185 1.68 -3.64 -19.36
C SER A 185 0.61 -4.71 -19.56
N ALA A 186 0.11 -5.32 -18.48
CA ALA A 186 -0.94 -6.32 -18.52
C ALA A 186 -2.28 -5.73 -18.99
N TRP A 187 -2.55 -4.47 -18.65
CA TRP A 187 -3.71 -3.73 -19.16
C TRP A 187 -3.59 -3.49 -20.65
N ALA A 188 -2.49 -2.93 -21.13
CA ALA A 188 -2.28 -2.64 -22.54
C ALA A 188 -2.41 -3.89 -23.42
N THR A 189 -1.88 -5.03 -22.98
CA THR A 189 -1.93 -6.31 -23.71
C THR A 189 -3.23 -7.11 -23.54
N GLY A 190 -4.17 -6.65 -22.72
CA GLY A 190 -5.43 -7.36 -22.48
C GLY A 190 -5.33 -8.60 -21.58
N ARG A 191 -4.22 -8.77 -20.87
CA ARG A 191 -3.99 -9.90 -19.96
C ARG A 191 -4.85 -9.84 -18.68
N ILE A 192 -5.33 -8.65 -18.33
CA ILE A 192 -6.28 -8.41 -17.24
C ILE A 192 -7.49 -7.63 -17.77
N GLU A 193 -8.67 -7.92 -17.23
CA GLU A 193 -9.94 -7.29 -17.60
C GLU A 193 -10.36 -6.20 -16.61
N ALA A 194 -9.79 -6.24 -15.41
CA ALA A 194 -9.97 -5.26 -14.35
C ALA A 194 -8.68 -5.14 -13.54
N ALA A 195 -8.56 -4.04 -12.79
CA ALA A 195 -7.49 -3.86 -11.81
C ALA A 195 -7.99 -3.06 -10.61
N VAL A 196 -7.40 -3.34 -9.44
CA VAL A 196 -7.52 -2.48 -8.26
C VAL A 196 -6.14 -1.90 -8.00
N VAL A 197 -6.03 -0.57 -8.03
CA VAL A 197 -4.74 0.12 -8.03
C VAL A 197 -4.94 1.58 -7.64
N TRP A 198 -3.84 2.28 -7.38
CA TRP A 198 -3.74 3.70 -7.06
C TRP A 198 -2.94 4.46 -8.12
N ASP A 199 -2.94 5.77 -8.03
CA ASP A 199 -2.16 6.64 -8.93
C ASP A 199 -0.64 6.43 -8.81
N PRO A 200 0.09 6.64 -9.92
CA PRO A 200 -0.38 7.14 -11.22
C PRO A 200 -0.95 6.08 -12.16
N VAL A 201 -0.98 4.81 -11.74
CA VAL A 201 -1.46 3.71 -12.59
C VAL A 201 -2.99 3.76 -12.72
N TYR A 202 -3.71 4.17 -11.69
CA TYR A 202 -5.16 4.31 -11.72
C TYR A 202 -5.61 5.27 -12.83
N ASP A 203 -5.04 6.49 -12.89
CA ASP A 203 -5.34 7.48 -13.95
C ASP A 203 -4.92 6.95 -15.34
N PHE A 204 -3.76 6.27 -15.42
CA PHE A 204 -3.36 5.61 -16.67
C PHE A 204 -4.42 4.63 -17.15
N LEU A 205 -4.95 3.75 -16.29
CA LEU A 205 -5.96 2.78 -16.70
C LEU A 205 -7.25 3.46 -17.15
N VAL A 206 -7.69 4.48 -16.43
CA VAL A 206 -8.90 5.26 -16.74
C VAL A 206 -8.77 5.91 -18.11
N THR A 207 -7.64 6.54 -18.40
CA THR A 207 -7.39 7.24 -19.67
C THR A 207 -7.10 6.30 -20.84
N HIS A 208 -6.78 5.02 -20.57
CA HIS A 208 -6.48 3.99 -21.59
C HIS A 208 -7.59 2.92 -21.69
N GLY A 209 -8.84 3.38 -21.83
CA GLY A 209 -9.99 2.53 -22.10
C GLY A 209 -10.59 1.87 -20.86
N GLY A 210 -10.27 2.38 -19.69
CA GLY A 210 -10.85 1.98 -18.42
C GLY A 210 -12.11 2.75 -18.06
N ARG A 211 -12.93 2.14 -17.21
CA ARG A 211 -14.06 2.76 -16.53
C ARG A 211 -14.01 2.45 -15.07
N VAL A 212 -14.08 3.47 -14.23
CA VAL A 212 -14.14 3.33 -12.79
C VAL A 212 -15.44 2.62 -12.41
N LEU A 213 -15.31 1.52 -11.69
CA LEU A 213 -16.43 0.77 -11.15
C LEU A 213 -16.66 1.12 -9.66
N MET A 214 -15.59 1.21 -8.91
CA MET A 214 -15.57 1.64 -7.52
C MET A 214 -14.33 2.48 -7.26
N ASP A 215 -14.46 3.51 -6.48
CA ASP A 215 -13.38 4.29 -5.91
C ASP A 215 -13.57 4.47 -4.39
N ASP A 216 -12.57 5.01 -3.71
CA ASP A 216 -12.57 5.15 -2.25
C ASP A 216 -13.59 6.17 -1.73
N SER A 217 -14.14 7.06 -2.59
CA SER A 217 -15.24 7.94 -2.20
C SER A 217 -16.52 7.17 -1.86
N LYS A 218 -16.64 5.92 -2.31
CA LYS A 218 -17.78 5.03 -2.03
C LYS A 218 -17.61 4.21 -0.75
N LEU A 219 -16.47 4.36 -0.07
CA LEU A 219 -16.17 3.68 1.18
C LEU A 219 -16.32 4.61 2.38
N PRO A 220 -16.67 4.08 3.58
CA PRO A 220 -16.55 4.84 4.81
C PRO A 220 -15.09 5.28 5.04
N VAL A 221 -14.87 6.41 5.68
CA VAL A 221 -13.52 6.94 5.99
C VAL A 221 -12.61 5.88 6.63
N THR A 222 -13.16 5.03 7.50
CA THR A 222 -12.42 3.96 8.19
C THR A 222 -12.10 2.75 7.30
N ALA A 223 -12.53 2.75 6.04
CA ALA A 223 -12.28 1.71 5.05
C ALA A 223 -11.64 2.24 3.76
N THR A 224 -11.27 3.53 3.73
CA THR A 224 -10.55 4.14 2.61
C THR A 224 -9.04 3.96 2.76
N SER A 225 -8.33 4.10 1.66
CA SER A 225 -6.87 4.10 1.65
C SER A 225 -6.31 5.38 2.28
N PHE A 226 -5.29 5.19 3.10
CA PHE A 226 -4.43 6.25 3.58
C PHE A 226 -3.02 5.97 3.13
N ASN A 227 -2.32 6.99 2.67
CA ASN A 227 -0.87 6.98 2.60
C ASN A 227 -0.32 7.46 3.93
N ILE A 228 0.49 6.61 4.54
CA ILE A 228 1.07 6.88 5.84
C ILE A 228 2.59 6.82 5.79
N CYS A 229 3.23 7.62 6.65
CA CYS A 229 4.63 7.46 6.96
C CYS A 229 4.79 6.76 8.31
N VAL A 230 5.68 5.79 8.35
CA VAL A 230 6.02 5.06 9.56
C VAL A 230 7.46 5.35 9.98
N ALA A 231 7.69 5.24 11.28
CA ALA A 231 9.02 5.23 11.87
C ALA A 231 9.27 3.89 12.59
N ASN A 232 10.51 3.40 12.55
CA ASN A 232 10.94 2.37 13.47
C ASN A 232 10.89 2.93 14.88
N LYS A 233 10.08 2.34 15.76
CA LYS A 233 9.82 2.81 17.12
C LYS A 233 11.09 2.91 17.96
N SER A 234 11.95 1.90 17.86
CA SER A 234 13.20 1.85 18.62
C SER A 234 14.16 2.95 18.17
N PHE A 235 14.26 3.19 16.86
CA PHE A 235 15.06 4.28 16.31
C PHE A 235 14.50 5.64 16.71
N ALA A 236 13.23 5.89 16.48
CA ALA A 236 12.58 7.16 16.76
C ALA A 236 12.60 7.53 18.25
N SER A 237 12.48 6.55 19.14
CA SER A 237 12.60 6.77 20.60
C SER A 237 14.02 7.14 21.03
N LYS A 238 15.05 6.60 20.37
CA LYS A 238 16.46 6.95 20.64
C LYS A 238 16.87 8.27 19.99
N HIS A 239 16.20 8.65 18.89
CA HIS A 239 16.52 9.84 18.10
C HIS A 239 15.26 10.73 17.90
N PRO A 240 14.62 11.22 18.97
CA PRO A 240 13.34 11.93 18.86
C PRO A 240 13.46 13.26 18.10
N ALA A 241 14.62 13.91 18.13
CA ALA A 241 14.86 15.12 17.33
C ALA A 241 14.86 14.82 15.81
N VAL A 242 15.46 13.69 15.41
CA VAL A 242 15.48 13.22 14.03
C VAL A 242 14.06 12.86 13.56
N ALA A 243 13.27 12.20 14.41
CA ALA A 243 11.88 11.87 14.09
C ALA A 243 11.00 13.13 13.93
N ARG A 244 11.19 14.15 14.76
CA ARG A 244 10.53 15.46 14.59
C ARG A 244 10.96 16.16 13.30
N ALA A 245 12.25 16.16 13.01
CA ALA A 245 12.79 16.74 11.78
C ALA A 245 12.24 16.04 10.51
N PHE A 246 12.08 14.71 10.57
CA PHE A 246 11.44 13.94 9.51
C PHE A 246 9.99 14.39 9.28
N VAL A 247 9.19 14.49 10.35
CA VAL A 247 7.79 14.96 10.27
C VAL A 247 7.70 16.40 9.80
N LYS A 248 8.64 17.27 10.26
CA LYS A 248 8.73 18.65 9.80
C LYS A 248 8.99 18.72 8.29
N ALA A 249 9.94 17.93 7.78
CA ALA A 249 10.25 17.89 6.35
C ALA A 249 9.03 17.49 5.50
N LEU A 250 8.18 16.56 5.98
CA LEU A 250 6.92 16.23 5.34
C LEU A 250 5.94 17.41 5.35
N GLY A 251 5.82 18.07 6.50
CA GLY A 251 4.97 19.25 6.65
C GLY A 251 5.39 20.41 5.74
N ASP A 252 6.69 20.59 5.54
CA ASP A 252 7.21 21.60 4.61
C ASP A 252 6.79 21.32 3.15
N GLY A 253 6.72 20.04 2.76
CA GLY A 253 6.19 19.62 1.45
C GLY A 253 4.71 19.98 1.29
N VAL A 254 3.89 19.69 2.31
CA VAL A 254 2.46 20.08 2.32
C VAL A 254 2.31 21.59 2.30
N SER A 255 3.07 22.32 3.12
CA SER A 255 3.04 23.79 3.16
C SER A 255 3.45 24.40 1.82
N TYR A 256 4.45 23.83 1.15
CA TYR A 256 4.84 24.27 -0.18
C TYR A 256 3.70 24.09 -1.19
N LEU A 257 3.01 22.95 -1.16
CA LEU A 257 1.84 22.73 -2.02
C LEU A 257 0.72 23.74 -1.76
N GLN A 258 0.46 24.05 -0.49
CA GLN A 258 -0.60 25.00 -0.11
C GLN A 258 -0.28 26.44 -0.55
N ASN A 259 0.98 26.85 -0.40
CA ASN A 259 1.39 28.24 -0.64
C ASN A 259 1.90 28.50 -2.07
N HIS A 260 2.30 27.47 -2.81
CA HIS A 260 2.92 27.57 -4.14
C HIS A 260 2.33 26.55 -5.11
N ARG A 261 0.99 26.42 -5.15
CA ARG A 261 0.28 25.32 -5.83
C ARG A 261 0.76 25.07 -7.27
N THR A 262 0.91 26.10 -8.09
CA THR A 262 1.35 25.95 -9.49
C THR A 262 2.75 25.37 -9.59
N ALA A 263 3.70 25.90 -8.81
CA ALA A 263 5.07 25.39 -8.79
C ALA A 263 5.12 23.98 -8.21
N ALA A 264 4.34 23.69 -7.15
CA ALA A 264 4.25 22.38 -6.53
C ALA A 264 3.75 21.30 -7.50
N LEU A 265 2.72 21.60 -8.31
CA LEU A 265 2.25 20.70 -9.37
C LEU A 265 3.36 20.35 -10.36
N GLY A 266 4.19 21.33 -10.76
CA GLY A 266 5.34 21.09 -11.62
C GLY A 266 6.40 20.20 -10.98
N VAL A 267 6.67 20.40 -9.68
CA VAL A 267 7.62 19.56 -8.90
C VAL A 267 7.12 18.14 -8.81
N MET A 268 5.85 17.95 -8.41
CA MET A 268 5.24 16.63 -8.28
C MET A 268 5.18 15.90 -9.62
N ALA A 269 4.71 16.56 -10.66
CA ALA A 269 4.64 15.99 -12.01
C ALA A 269 5.99 15.45 -12.49
N LYS A 270 7.04 16.28 -12.36
CA LYS A 270 8.40 15.89 -12.74
C LYS A 270 8.92 14.71 -11.91
N ALA A 271 8.70 14.72 -10.60
CA ALA A 271 9.21 13.70 -9.69
C ALA A 271 8.45 12.37 -9.82
N ALA A 272 7.13 12.44 -10.06
CA ALA A 272 6.29 11.27 -10.29
C ALA A 272 6.36 10.69 -11.71
N GLY A 273 6.96 11.43 -12.66
CA GLY A 273 7.03 11.01 -14.06
C GLY A 273 5.70 11.15 -14.82
N ILE A 274 4.84 12.09 -14.41
CA ILE A 274 3.52 12.35 -14.99
C ILE A 274 3.42 13.76 -15.59
N SER A 275 2.32 14.07 -16.27
CA SER A 275 2.07 15.43 -16.75
C SER A 275 1.58 16.35 -15.62
N VAL A 276 1.76 17.68 -15.78
CA VAL A 276 1.18 18.66 -14.83
C VAL A 276 -0.36 18.58 -14.83
N ALA A 277 -0.96 18.26 -15.97
CA ALA A 277 -2.41 18.06 -16.07
C ALA A 277 -2.86 16.84 -15.25
N THR A 278 -2.15 15.73 -15.36
CA THR A 278 -2.38 14.54 -14.53
C THR A 278 -2.19 14.85 -13.05
N ALA A 279 -1.08 15.48 -12.65
CA ALA A 279 -0.85 15.87 -11.27
C ALA A 279 -1.96 16.77 -10.69
N LYS A 280 -2.57 17.62 -11.53
CA LYS A 280 -3.71 18.45 -11.13
C LYS A 280 -4.97 17.64 -10.89
N VAL A 281 -5.20 16.58 -11.66
CA VAL A 281 -6.33 15.66 -11.48
C VAL A 281 -6.12 14.85 -10.21
N GLU A 282 -4.96 14.20 -10.08
CA GLU A 282 -4.62 13.34 -8.96
C GLU A 282 -4.72 14.09 -7.61
N ILE A 283 -4.12 15.30 -7.51
CA ILE A 283 -4.17 16.09 -6.26
C ILE A 283 -5.60 16.49 -5.84
N ALA A 284 -6.55 16.49 -6.76
CA ALA A 284 -7.95 16.80 -6.46
C ALA A 284 -8.69 15.58 -5.88
N GLY A 285 -8.16 14.39 -6.05
CA GLY A 285 -8.70 13.17 -5.51
C GLY A 285 -8.16 12.81 -4.12
N TYR A 286 -7.22 13.60 -3.58
CA TYR A 286 -6.67 13.42 -2.24
C TYR A 286 -7.26 14.38 -1.22
N GLN A 287 -7.50 13.87 -0.02
CA GLN A 287 -7.63 14.68 1.19
C GLN A 287 -6.26 14.74 1.87
N ILE A 288 -5.55 15.84 1.69
CA ILE A 288 -4.19 16.03 2.22
C ILE A 288 -4.26 16.52 3.66
N TYR A 289 -3.33 16.05 4.49
CA TYR A 289 -3.22 16.40 5.90
C TYR A 289 -1.95 17.23 6.16
N SER A 290 -2.13 18.40 6.77
CA SER A 290 -1.04 19.25 7.26
C SER A 290 -0.43 18.69 8.55
N VAL A 291 0.66 19.31 9.04
CA VAL A 291 1.23 18.96 10.36
C VAL A 291 0.23 19.20 11.48
N SER A 292 -0.53 20.30 11.43
CA SER A 292 -1.57 20.60 12.43
C SER A 292 -2.69 19.56 12.45
N ASP A 293 -3.06 19.03 11.28
CA ASP A 293 -4.07 17.97 11.18
C ASP A 293 -3.62 16.69 11.87
N GLN A 294 -2.31 16.38 11.88
CA GLN A 294 -1.79 15.18 12.54
C GLN A 294 -2.17 15.15 14.03
N ALA A 295 -2.14 16.30 14.71
CA ALA A 295 -2.45 16.41 16.11
C ALA A 295 -3.96 16.53 16.41
N THR A 296 -4.83 15.93 15.59
CA THR A 296 -6.29 15.90 15.74
C THR A 296 -6.82 14.49 15.97
N ALA A 297 -7.98 14.37 16.59
CA ALA A 297 -8.66 13.10 16.76
C ALA A 297 -8.98 12.41 15.42
N ALA A 298 -9.19 13.16 14.36
CA ALA A 298 -9.45 12.64 13.02
C ALA A 298 -8.25 11.93 12.41
N VAL A 299 -7.02 12.32 12.78
CA VAL A 299 -5.79 11.80 12.17
C VAL A 299 -5.01 10.95 13.17
N LEU A 300 -4.02 11.47 13.92
CA LEU A 300 -3.20 10.66 14.82
C LEU A 300 -3.60 10.77 16.31
N GLY A 301 -4.46 11.74 16.67
CA GLY A 301 -4.80 12.06 18.05
C GLY A 301 -3.97 13.22 18.61
N THR A 302 -4.46 13.82 19.70
CA THR A 302 -3.83 14.99 20.35
C THR A 302 -2.73 14.61 21.36
N SER A 303 -2.67 13.33 21.73
CA SER A 303 -1.70 12.77 22.68
C SER A 303 -1.61 11.26 22.49
N SER A 304 -0.65 10.62 23.16
CA SER A 304 -0.55 9.16 23.19
C SER A 304 -1.80 8.50 23.79
N ALA A 305 -2.52 9.15 24.70
CA ALA A 305 -3.75 8.63 25.27
C ALA A 305 -4.91 8.66 24.25
N THR A 306 -5.00 9.69 23.42
CA THR A 306 -6.06 9.87 22.42
C THR A 306 -5.74 9.20 21.09
N SER A 307 -4.47 8.82 20.85
CA SER A 307 -4.07 8.13 19.61
C SER A 307 -4.79 6.78 19.42
N ALA A 308 -5.16 6.12 20.52
CA ALA A 308 -5.87 4.83 20.48
C ALA A 308 -7.27 4.90 19.82
N THR A 309 -7.91 6.07 19.85
CA THR A 309 -9.25 6.32 19.29
C THR A 309 -9.23 7.21 18.05
N SER A 310 -8.05 7.59 17.57
CA SER A 310 -7.88 8.43 16.38
C SER A 310 -8.39 7.75 15.10
N GLY A 311 -8.65 8.54 14.07
CA GLY A 311 -9.10 8.02 12.77
C GLY A 311 -8.11 7.03 12.16
N THR A 312 -6.81 7.31 12.25
CA THR A 312 -5.75 6.39 11.81
C THR A 312 -5.76 5.08 12.59
N ALA A 313 -5.92 5.14 13.92
CA ALA A 313 -6.01 3.94 14.76
C ALA A 313 -7.23 3.08 14.42
N GLN A 314 -8.39 3.70 14.20
CA GLN A 314 -9.60 2.99 13.79
C GLN A 314 -9.44 2.32 12.42
N SER A 315 -8.85 3.03 11.45
CA SER A 315 -8.55 2.47 10.13
C SER A 315 -7.57 1.30 10.24
N LEU A 316 -6.52 1.42 11.04
CA LEU A 316 -5.55 0.37 11.27
C LEU A 316 -6.20 -0.88 11.88
N LEU A 317 -7.08 -0.75 12.88
CA LEU A 317 -7.82 -1.86 13.47
C LEU A 317 -8.79 -2.51 12.49
N ASN A 318 -9.48 -1.73 11.64
CA ASN A 318 -10.41 -2.25 10.65
C ASN A 318 -9.68 -3.07 9.59
N ASN A 319 -8.56 -2.55 9.08
CA ASN A 319 -7.70 -3.27 8.14
C ASN A 319 -7.14 -4.55 8.78
N TRP A 320 -6.67 -4.48 10.04
CA TRP A 320 -6.17 -5.66 10.77
C TRP A 320 -7.22 -6.77 10.88
N ARG A 321 -8.46 -6.42 11.28
CA ARG A 321 -9.57 -7.38 11.34
C ARG A 321 -9.84 -8.03 9.99
N ALA A 322 -9.80 -7.26 8.92
CA ALA A 322 -10.01 -7.77 7.57
C ALA A 322 -8.90 -8.74 7.15
N LEU A 323 -7.64 -8.38 7.35
CA LEU A 323 -6.48 -9.23 7.04
C LEU A 323 -6.47 -10.52 7.87
N TYR A 324 -6.81 -10.44 9.16
CA TYR A 324 -6.92 -11.60 10.03
C TYR A 324 -8.05 -12.55 9.59
N ARG A 325 -9.24 -12.01 9.28
CA ARG A 325 -10.37 -12.80 8.77
C ARG A 325 -10.10 -13.44 7.42
N ALA A 326 -9.33 -12.78 6.57
CA ALA A 326 -8.90 -13.31 5.27
C ALA A 326 -7.76 -14.35 5.38
N GLY A 327 -7.23 -14.60 6.59
CA GLY A 327 -6.09 -15.49 6.79
C GLY A 327 -4.75 -14.94 6.25
N THR A 328 -4.72 -13.67 5.84
CA THR A 328 -3.50 -13.01 5.33
C THR A 328 -2.45 -12.85 6.44
N ILE A 329 -2.92 -12.63 7.66
CA ILE A 329 -2.08 -12.60 8.87
C ILE A 329 -2.67 -13.54 9.92
N THR A 330 -1.81 -14.14 10.74
CA THR A 330 -2.22 -15.05 11.83
C THR A 330 -2.39 -14.37 13.17
N THR A 331 -1.82 -13.18 13.34
CA THR A 331 -1.89 -12.41 14.57
C THR A 331 -3.26 -11.76 14.72
N ARG A 332 -3.93 -12.06 15.84
CA ARG A 332 -5.24 -11.49 16.17
C ARG A 332 -5.19 -9.97 16.23
N THR A 333 -6.31 -9.34 15.88
CA THR A 333 -6.45 -7.88 16.01
C THR A 333 -6.22 -7.45 17.46
N PRO A 334 -5.32 -6.51 17.71
CA PRO A 334 -5.07 -5.98 19.06
C PRO A 334 -6.32 -5.25 19.58
N LYS A 335 -6.43 -5.15 20.91
CA LYS A 335 -7.53 -4.38 21.54
C LYS A 335 -7.45 -2.90 21.23
N SER A 336 -6.24 -2.37 20.99
CA SER A 336 -5.97 -0.97 20.72
C SER A 336 -4.85 -0.83 19.69
N ALA A 337 -4.97 0.15 18.80
CA ALA A 337 -3.90 0.56 17.89
C ALA A 337 -3.01 1.68 18.45
N GLY A 338 -3.30 2.19 19.65
CA GLY A 338 -2.51 3.26 20.27
C GLY A 338 -0.99 3.02 20.28
N PRO A 339 -0.49 1.81 20.57
CA PRO A 339 0.94 1.53 20.52
C PRO A 339 1.60 1.69 19.14
N PHE A 340 0.80 1.73 18.06
CA PHE A 340 1.23 1.80 16.66
C PHE A 340 0.99 3.16 16.01
N VAL A 341 0.49 4.14 16.77
CA VAL A 341 0.21 5.50 16.30
C VAL A 341 0.85 6.50 17.25
N ASN A 342 1.64 7.43 16.73
CA ASN A 342 2.37 8.39 17.56
C ASN A 342 2.25 9.82 17.03
N PRO A 343 1.42 10.68 17.67
CA PRO A 343 1.24 12.08 17.27
C PRO A 343 2.35 13.01 17.78
N ASN A 344 3.25 12.53 18.65
CA ASN A 344 4.16 13.41 19.41
C ASN A 344 5.29 14.02 18.57
N TYR A 345 5.52 13.51 17.36
CA TYR A 345 6.53 14.07 16.46
C TYR A 345 5.97 15.20 15.58
N ALA A 346 4.65 15.39 15.55
CA ALA A 346 3.95 16.45 14.82
C ALA A 346 3.65 17.70 15.70
N LYS A 347 4.27 17.79 16.87
CA LYS A 347 4.08 18.89 17.82
C LYS A 347 5.27 19.84 17.80
#